data_060d51f2e76a3f15d1eb7d43f03caf59
#
_entry.id   060d51f2e76a3f15d1eb7d43f03caf59
#
_cell.length_a   1.000
_cell.length_b   1.000
_cell.length_c   1.000
_cell.angle_alpha   90.00
_cell.angle_beta   90.00
_cell.angle_gamma   90.00
#
_symmetry.space_group_name_H-M   'P 1'
#
loop_
_entity.id
_entity.type
_entity.pdbx_description
1 polymer ?
#
loop_
_entity_poly.entity_id
_entity_poly.type
_entity_poly.pdbx_seq_one_letter_code
_entity_poly.pdbx_strand_id
1 'polypeptide(L)'
;GEPEPMDPRAAEGKAAVTRAFQDTSTAVDATGLCIFLTFGTTLESIRPILSAATGIEMSDEDVLRAGERIWNLERLWNLRAGITAADDTLPKRMLEQPISGGPAKGETSRLPEMLPEYYAERGWDEEGRPTAKKLAELGLG
;
A
#
# COMPACT_ATOMS: atom_id res chain seq x y z
N GLY A 1 -19.18 15.35 8.45
CA GLY A 1 -19.61 14.09 9.02
C GLY A 1 -18.44 13.14 9.11
N GLU A 2 -18.43 12.28 10.10
CA GLU A 2 -17.46 11.19 10.13
C GLU A 2 -17.66 10.33 8.88
N PRO A 3 -16.56 9.86 8.24
CA PRO A 3 -16.69 8.98 7.08
C PRO A 3 -17.43 7.70 7.50
N GLU A 4 -18.35 7.24 6.67
CA GLU A 4 -19.02 5.96 6.95
C GLU A 4 -18.00 4.83 7.08
N PRO A 5 -18.13 3.97 8.10
CA PRO A 5 -17.21 2.87 8.28
C PRO A 5 -17.30 1.93 7.06
N MET A 6 -16.14 1.67 6.45
CA MET A 6 -16.03 0.76 5.32
C MET A 6 -16.45 -0.66 5.74
N ASP A 7 -17.32 -1.31 4.95
CA ASP A 7 -17.66 -2.72 5.21
C ASP A 7 -16.39 -3.58 5.11
N PRO A 8 -15.98 -4.25 6.19
CA PRO A 8 -14.78 -5.08 6.20
C PRO A 8 -14.84 -6.26 5.22
N ARG A 9 -16.04 -6.65 4.77
CA ARG A 9 -16.26 -7.75 3.83
C ARG A 9 -16.39 -7.31 2.37
N ALA A 10 -16.51 -6.00 2.10
CA ALA A 10 -16.54 -5.51 0.72
C ALA A 10 -15.20 -5.81 0.02
N ALA A 11 -15.24 -6.22 -1.23
CA ALA A 11 -14.05 -6.35 -2.08
C ALA A 11 -13.71 -5.02 -2.75
N GLU A 12 -14.71 -4.21 -3.06
CA GLU A 12 -14.58 -2.94 -3.76
C GLU A 12 -14.20 -1.79 -2.82
N GLY A 13 -13.53 -0.77 -3.37
CA GLY A 13 -13.22 0.49 -2.70
C GLY A 13 -12.08 0.42 -1.67
N LYS A 14 -11.38 -0.72 -1.56
CA LYS A 14 -10.28 -0.88 -0.60
C LYS A 14 -8.91 -0.53 -1.15
N ALA A 15 -8.77 -0.46 -2.46
CA ALA A 15 -7.49 -0.24 -3.11
C ALA A 15 -6.86 1.10 -2.70
N ALA A 16 -7.62 2.19 -2.72
CA ALA A 16 -7.13 3.52 -2.35
C ALA A 16 -6.67 3.59 -0.88
N VAL A 17 -7.45 3.00 0.04
CA VAL A 17 -7.09 2.95 1.47
C VAL A 17 -5.86 2.10 1.68
N THR A 18 -5.78 0.94 1.01
CA THR A 18 -4.60 0.06 1.08
C THR A 18 -3.36 0.78 0.57
N ARG A 19 -3.46 1.46 -0.58
CA ARG A 19 -2.36 2.26 -1.14
C ARG A 19 -1.91 3.34 -0.15
N ALA A 20 -2.83 4.14 0.36
CA ALA A 20 -2.49 5.22 1.29
C ALA A 20 -1.81 4.69 2.57
N PHE A 21 -2.29 3.57 3.10
CA PHE A 21 -1.68 2.93 4.26
C PHE A 21 -0.27 2.41 3.96
N GLN A 22 -0.08 1.77 2.81
CA GLN A 22 1.22 1.28 2.38
C GLN A 22 2.22 2.42 2.16
N ASP A 23 1.81 3.50 1.48
CA ASP A 23 2.68 4.66 1.22
C ASP A 23 3.11 5.33 2.54
N THR A 24 2.16 5.52 3.47
CA THR A 24 2.45 6.08 4.79
C THR A 24 3.38 5.18 5.59
N SER A 25 3.08 3.87 5.66
CA SER A 25 3.89 2.91 6.42
C SER A 25 5.31 2.81 5.87
N THR A 26 5.44 2.74 4.55
CA THR A 26 6.75 2.69 3.87
C THR A 26 7.56 3.96 4.11
N ALA A 27 6.91 5.14 4.07
CA ALA A 27 7.58 6.39 4.39
C ALA A 27 8.09 6.40 5.84
N VAL A 28 7.30 5.94 6.79
CA VAL A 28 7.70 5.85 8.21
C VAL A 28 8.83 4.84 8.39
N ASP A 29 8.73 3.65 7.81
CA ASP A 29 9.77 2.62 7.89
C ASP A 29 11.12 3.11 7.35
N ALA A 30 11.11 3.87 6.26
CA ALA A 30 12.30 4.45 5.67
C ALA A 30 13.01 5.47 6.59
N THR A 31 12.32 6.02 7.58
CA THR A 31 12.95 6.92 8.57
C THR A 31 13.74 6.19 9.65
N GLY A 32 13.60 4.87 9.76
CA GLY A 32 14.14 4.07 10.87
C GLY A 32 13.30 4.14 12.15
N LEU A 33 12.16 4.82 12.14
CA LEU A 33 11.24 4.83 13.27
C LEU A 33 10.46 3.50 13.33
N CYS A 34 10.14 3.08 14.55
CA CYS A 34 9.30 1.91 14.73
C CYS A 34 7.88 2.19 14.23
N ILE A 35 7.33 1.31 13.38
CA ILE A 35 5.98 1.44 12.84
C ILE A 35 4.91 1.54 13.94
N PHE A 36 5.12 0.92 15.10
CA PHE A 36 4.20 1.02 16.23
C PHE A 36 4.06 2.44 16.80
N LEU A 37 4.98 3.34 16.48
CA LEU A 37 4.86 4.75 16.83
C LEU A 37 3.61 5.37 16.18
N THR A 38 3.21 4.90 15.01
CA THR A 38 2.02 5.39 14.29
C THR A 38 0.69 5.11 14.99
N PHE A 39 0.66 4.25 16.01
CA PHE A 39 -0.52 4.10 16.86
C PHE A 39 -0.75 5.31 17.78
N GLY A 40 0.27 6.12 18.04
CA GLY A 40 0.18 7.30 18.92
C GLY A 40 0.60 8.60 18.26
N THR A 41 1.04 8.57 16.99
CA THR A 41 1.48 9.76 16.25
C THR A 41 0.90 9.76 14.84
N THR A 42 0.80 10.94 14.27
CA THR A 42 0.36 11.15 12.88
C THR A 42 1.54 11.59 12.02
N LEU A 43 1.35 11.57 10.70
CA LEU A 43 2.33 12.10 9.75
C LEU A 43 2.66 13.58 10.04
N GLU A 44 1.68 14.37 10.46
CA GLU A 44 1.86 15.77 10.88
C GLU A 44 2.88 15.91 12.01
N SER A 45 2.98 14.92 12.91
CA SER A 45 3.96 14.92 14.01
C SER A 45 5.34 14.46 13.55
N ILE A 46 5.41 13.52 12.60
CA ILE A 46 6.66 12.94 12.11
C ILE A 46 7.35 13.86 11.10
N ARG A 47 6.61 14.48 10.21
CA ARG A 47 7.14 15.34 9.15
C ARG A 47 8.07 16.46 9.64
N PRO A 48 7.72 17.27 10.67
CA PRO A 48 8.63 18.31 11.16
C PRO A 48 9.96 17.76 11.68
N ILE A 49 9.93 16.56 12.27
CA ILE A 49 11.13 15.88 12.75
C ILE A 49 12.01 15.48 11.56
N LEU A 50 11.41 14.93 10.50
CA LEU A 50 12.11 14.60 9.27
C LEU A 50 12.72 15.82 8.60
N SER A 51 11.96 16.89 8.47
CA SER A 51 12.44 18.15 7.90
C SER A 51 13.64 18.71 8.69
N ALA A 52 13.56 18.68 10.03
CA ALA A 52 14.64 19.14 10.88
C ALA A 52 15.90 18.24 10.79
N ALA A 53 15.71 16.93 10.73
CA ALA A 53 16.80 15.96 10.66
C ALA A 53 17.54 15.97 9.32
N THR A 54 16.80 16.17 8.21
CA THR A 54 17.37 16.15 6.86
C THR A 54 17.80 17.53 6.36
N GLY A 55 17.31 18.59 6.97
CA GLY A 55 17.46 19.97 6.47
C GLY A 55 16.62 20.26 5.21
N ILE A 56 15.71 19.35 4.83
CA ILE A 56 14.82 19.49 3.68
C ILE A 56 13.42 19.79 4.20
N GLU A 57 12.87 20.93 3.80
CA GLU A 57 11.48 21.23 4.13
C GLU A 57 10.55 20.33 3.29
N MET A 58 9.66 19.61 3.95
CA MET A 58 8.76 18.63 3.33
C MET A 58 7.32 18.95 3.69
N SER A 59 6.43 18.83 2.71
CA SER A 59 4.99 18.74 2.94
C SER A 59 4.59 17.29 3.27
N ASP A 60 3.36 17.08 3.73
CA ASP A 60 2.82 15.73 3.94
C ASP A 60 2.75 14.97 2.60
N GLU A 61 2.46 15.66 1.50
CA GLU A 61 2.46 15.09 0.15
C GLU A 61 3.86 14.63 -0.28
N ASP A 62 4.92 15.36 0.07
CA ASP A 62 6.29 14.96 -0.22
C ASP A 62 6.67 13.68 0.51
N VAL A 63 6.24 13.54 1.76
CA VAL A 63 6.50 12.32 2.55
C VAL A 63 5.72 11.13 1.98
N LEU A 64 4.43 11.30 1.65
CA LEU A 64 3.62 10.25 1.01
C LEU A 64 4.18 9.85 -0.36
N ARG A 65 4.61 10.84 -1.16
CA ARG A 65 5.26 10.59 -2.44
C ARG A 65 6.57 9.81 -2.28
N ALA A 66 7.34 10.07 -1.23
CA ALA A 66 8.53 9.29 -0.92
C ALA A 66 8.18 7.83 -0.66
N GLY A 67 7.13 7.56 0.14
CA GLY A 67 6.60 6.22 0.37
C GLY A 67 6.14 5.53 -0.91
N GLU A 68 5.36 6.22 -1.75
CA GLU A 68 4.94 5.71 -3.06
C GLU A 68 6.13 5.37 -3.97
N ARG A 69 7.17 6.22 -3.99
CA ARG A 69 8.41 5.94 -4.74
C ARG A 69 9.10 4.67 -4.26
N ILE A 70 9.26 4.51 -2.96
CA ILE A 70 9.89 3.32 -2.37
C ILE A 70 9.07 2.08 -2.72
N TRP A 71 7.76 2.10 -2.56
CA TRP A 71 6.87 0.98 -2.89
C TRP A 71 7.00 0.55 -4.37
N ASN A 72 7.09 1.50 -5.29
CA ASN A 72 7.29 1.21 -6.71
C ASN A 72 8.71 0.70 -7.00
N LEU A 73 9.74 1.19 -6.30
CA LEU A 73 11.11 0.65 -6.41
C LEU A 73 11.19 -0.80 -5.94
N GLU A 74 10.55 -1.14 -4.83
CA GLU A 74 10.45 -2.51 -4.32
C GLU A 74 9.73 -3.40 -5.33
N ARG A 75 8.64 -2.93 -5.94
CA ARG A 75 7.95 -3.67 -7.00
C ARG A 75 8.85 -3.92 -8.20
N LEU A 76 9.58 -2.91 -8.67
CA LEU A 76 10.53 -3.07 -9.77
C LEU A 76 11.65 -4.07 -9.43
N TRP A 77 12.14 -4.03 -8.19
CA TRP A 77 13.12 -4.99 -7.71
C TRP A 77 12.56 -6.42 -7.72
N ASN A 78 11.36 -6.62 -7.19
CA ASN A 78 10.68 -7.90 -7.17
C ASN A 78 10.47 -8.47 -8.57
N LEU A 79 10.03 -7.65 -9.52
CA LEU A 79 9.88 -8.04 -10.93
C LEU A 79 11.22 -8.47 -11.55
N ARG A 80 12.33 -7.77 -11.25
CA ARG A 80 13.67 -8.16 -11.69
C ARG A 80 14.15 -9.46 -11.05
N ALA A 81 13.72 -9.74 -9.83
CA ALA A 81 14.00 -11.01 -9.13
C ALA A 81 13.14 -12.18 -9.63
N GLY A 82 12.19 -11.93 -10.56
CA GLY A 82 11.33 -12.95 -11.14
C GLY A 82 9.98 -13.13 -10.45
N ILE A 83 9.66 -12.28 -9.45
CA ILE A 83 8.34 -12.24 -8.81
C ILE A 83 7.38 -11.51 -9.75
N THR A 84 6.22 -12.10 -10.01
CA THR A 84 5.23 -11.63 -10.99
C THR A 84 3.85 -11.46 -10.35
N ALA A 85 2.86 -11.02 -11.12
CA ALA A 85 1.47 -10.96 -10.66
C ALA A 85 0.92 -12.35 -10.23
N ALA A 86 1.48 -13.43 -10.72
CA ALA A 86 1.10 -14.79 -10.28
C ALA A 86 1.49 -15.08 -8.83
N ASP A 87 2.45 -14.32 -8.29
CA ASP A 87 2.91 -14.42 -6.90
C ASP A 87 2.12 -13.47 -5.98
N ASP A 88 1.33 -12.55 -6.54
CA ASP A 88 0.45 -11.64 -5.79
C ASP A 88 -0.81 -12.39 -5.32
N THR A 89 -0.62 -13.35 -4.45
CA THR A 89 -1.65 -14.28 -3.99
C THR A 89 -1.54 -14.57 -2.50
N LEU A 90 -2.48 -15.31 -1.99
CA LEU A 90 -2.52 -15.78 -0.61
C LEU A 90 -2.40 -17.31 -0.56
N PRO A 91 -1.99 -17.86 0.57
CA PRO A 91 -2.05 -19.32 0.77
C PRO A 91 -3.44 -19.87 0.41
N LYS A 92 -3.48 -21.03 -0.27
CA LYS A 92 -4.74 -21.66 -0.72
C LYS A 92 -5.79 -21.76 0.38
N ARG A 93 -5.37 -22.01 1.61
CA ARG A 93 -6.29 -22.05 2.76
C ARG A 93 -7.12 -20.77 2.90
N MET A 94 -6.56 -19.59 2.61
CA MET A 94 -7.27 -18.31 2.73
C MET A 94 -8.22 -18.06 1.56
N LEU A 95 -7.92 -18.64 0.40
CA LEU A 95 -8.71 -18.48 -0.81
C LEU A 95 -9.83 -19.54 -0.95
N GLU A 96 -9.62 -20.74 -0.41
CA GLU A 96 -10.48 -21.91 -0.67
C GLU A 96 -11.22 -22.42 0.55
N GLN A 97 -10.73 -22.14 1.78
CA GLN A 97 -11.37 -22.68 3.01
C GLN A 97 -12.17 -21.60 3.70
N PRO A 98 -13.50 -21.76 3.77
CA PRO A 98 -14.36 -20.81 4.48
C PRO A 98 -13.99 -20.69 5.97
N ILE A 99 -14.06 -19.48 6.50
CA ILE A 99 -13.87 -19.21 7.92
C ILE A 99 -14.92 -19.98 8.73
N SER A 100 -14.49 -20.74 9.74
CA SER A 100 -15.35 -21.65 10.48
C SER A 100 -16.25 -20.97 11.51
N GLY A 101 -15.96 -19.73 11.92
CA GLY A 101 -16.71 -19.02 12.95
C GLY A 101 -16.48 -17.52 12.97
N GLY A 102 -17.20 -16.81 13.83
CA GLY A 102 -17.14 -15.35 13.96
C GLY A 102 -17.98 -14.61 12.92
N PRO A 103 -17.85 -13.27 12.84
CA PRO A 103 -18.66 -12.43 11.92
C PRO A 103 -18.47 -12.72 10.43
N ALA A 104 -17.31 -13.28 10.05
CA ALA A 104 -16.96 -13.64 8.68
C ALA A 104 -17.12 -15.14 8.38
N LYS A 105 -17.93 -15.86 9.17
CA LYS A 105 -18.19 -17.30 8.96
C LYS A 105 -18.72 -17.57 7.58
N GLY A 106 -18.10 -18.52 6.88
CA GLY A 106 -18.48 -18.92 5.53
C GLY A 106 -17.76 -18.13 4.41
N GLU A 107 -17.05 -17.06 4.76
CA GLU A 107 -16.33 -16.23 3.78
C GLU A 107 -14.93 -16.81 3.50
N THR A 108 -14.43 -16.52 2.31
CA THR A 108 -13.04 -16.71 1.89
C THR A 108 -12.46 -15.37 1.46
N SER A 109 -11.14 -15.28 1.32
CA SER A 109 -10.52 -14.08 0.76
C SER A 109 -10.91 -13.90 -0.72
N ARG A 110 -11.30 -12.69 -1.07
CA ARG A 110 -11.65 -12.29 -2.44
C ARG A 110 -10.50 -11.54 -3.13
N LEU A 111 -9.26 -11.79 -2.73
CA LEU A 111 -8.08 -11.11 -3.27
C LEU A 111 -8.04 -11.07 -4.81
N PRO A 112 -8.33 -12.15 -5.56
CA PRO A 112 -8.28 -12.11 -7.03
C PRO A 112 -9.22 -11.07 -7.65
N GLU A 113 -10.35 -10.77 -6.99
CA GLU A 113 -11.30 -9.76 -7.43
C GLU A 113 -10.84 -8.33 -7.10
N MET A 114 -9.97 -8.17 -6.07
CA MET A 114 -9.49 -6.88 -5.58
C MET A 114 -8.21 -6.41 -6.31
N LEU A 115 -7.40 -7.34 -6.82
CA LEU A 115 -6.11 -7.01 -7.45
C LEU A 115 -6.23 -6.06 -8.65
N PRO A 116 -7.19 -6.20 -9.58
CA PRO A 116 -7.31 -5.27 -10.71
C PRO A 116 -7.54 -3.82 -10.27
N GLU A 117 -8.40 -3.59 -9.27
CA GLU A 117 -8.63 -2.26 -8.70
C GLU A 117 -7.34 -1.72 -8.04
N TYR A 118 -6.63 -2.56 -7.30
CA TYR A 118 -5.38 -2.19 -6.65
C TYR A 118 -4.28 -1.83 -7.67
N TYR A 119 -4.12 -2.60 -8.75
CA TYR A 119 -3.15 -2.27 -9.80
C TYR A 119 -3.49 -0.96 -10.50
N ALA A 120 -4.76 -0.75 -10.82
CA ALA A 120 -5.22 0.52 -11.39
C ALA A 120 -4.94 1.71 -10.47
N GLU A 121 -5.23 1.59 -9.18
CA GLU A 121 -4.97 2.61 -8.16
C GLU A 121 -3.47 2.90 -8.01
N ARG A 122 -2.61 1.89 -8.17
CA ARG A 122 -1.15 2.02 -8.17
C ARG A 122 -0.59 2.60 -9.46
N GLY A 123 -1.37 2.71 -10.52
CA GLY A 123 -0.90 3.07 -11.84
C GLY A 123 -0.02 1.98 -12.47
N TRP A 124 -0.33 0.71 -12.15
CA TRP A 124 0.30 -0.47 -12.70
C TRP A 124 -0.55 -1.08 -13.83
N ASP A 125 0.05 -1.88 -14.68
CA ASP A 125 -0.67 -2.64 -15.71
C ASP A 125 -1.32 -3.91 -15.15
N GLU A 126 -2.00 -4.68 -16.01
CA GLU A 126 -2.70 -5.92 -15.63
C GLU A 126 -1.76 -7.02 -15.13
N GLU A 127 -0.47 -6.95 -15.48
CA GLU A 127 0.59 -7.83 -14.98
C GLU A 127 1.25 -7.28 -13.70
N GLY A 128 0.67 -6.26 -13.09
CA GLY A 128 1.17 -5.65 -11.85
C GLY A 128 2.52 -4.93 -12.01
N ARG A 129 2.83 -4.40 -13.21
CA ARG A 129 4.06 -3.65 -13.49
C ARG A 129 3.77 -2.15 -13.43
N PRO A 130 4.58 -1.35 -12.74
CA PRO A 130 4.48 0.10 -12.82
C PRO A 130 4.55 0.59 -14.27
N THR A 131 3.55 1.37 -14.69
CA THR A 131 3.53 1.91 -16.05
C THR A 131 4.62 2.96 -16.26
N ALA A 132 5.06 3.15 -17.51
CA ALA A 132 6.03 4.20 -17.84
C ALA A 132 5.56 5.59 -17.38
N LYS A 133 4.25 5.85 -17.46
CA LYS A 133 3.64 7.09 -16.96
C LYS A 133 3.87 7.22 -15.45
N LYS A 134 3.54 6.18 -14.67
CA LYS A 134 3.72 6.18 -13.21
C LYS A 134 5.20 6.36 -12.83
N LEU A 135 6.10 5.68 -13.51
CA LEU A 135 7.53 5.82 -13.26
C LEU A 135 8.04 7.24 -13.54
N ALA A 136 7.58 7.85 -14.64
CA ALA A 136 7.93 9.24 -14.95
C ALA A 136 7.37 10.23 -13.90
N GLU A 137 6.12 10.06 -13.46
CA GLU A 137 5.51 10.86 -12.39
C GLU A 137 6.32 10.80 -11.09
N LEU A 138 6.87 9.64 -10.78
CA LEU A 138 7.66 9.41 -9.56
C LEU A 138 9.16 9.72 -9.74
N GLY A 139 9.62 10.06 -10.94
CA GLY A 139 11.04 10.27 -11.24
C GLY A 139 11.87 8.99 -11.09
N LEU A 140 11.32 7.86 -11.53
CA LEU A 140 11.92 6.51 -11.49
C LEU A 140 12.17 5.94 -12.91
N GLY A 141 11.86 6.73 -13.94
CA GLY A 141 12.04 6.35 -15.36
C GLY A 141 13.43 6.65 -15.90
#